data_44da8ba7d4d711f39af1bb8d822ddba7
#
_entry.id   44da8ba7d4d711f39af1bb8d822ddba7
#
_cell.length_a   1.000
_cell.length_b   1.000
_cell.length_c   1.000
_cell.angle_alpha   90.00
_cell.angle_beta   90.00
_cell.angle_gamma   90.00
#
_symmetry.space_group_name_H-M   'P 1'
#
loop_
_entity.id
_entity.type
_entity.pdbx_description
1 polymer ?
#
loop_
_entity_poly.entity_id
_entity_poly.type
_entity_poly.pdbx_seq_one_letter_code
_entity_poly.pdbx_strand_id
1 'polypeptide(L)'
;MKVKISLVLLSSLFFSGIIANDVSVNEWLDSGPLQVHAPGFIKGTNIQSEDFGPRYILSNTYLDLATLQPADGVPFLWDNQEVQNWMLNRIPEGEFLEIKPIRKAEYQIAYLAFYIESGGLNKHEMEVESPQMFEVFLQGKKLSSSYEPAGKDSSNTGKATLDLDRGKFLVIVKSLYTRGDENKWWIKAKVAGKPVLGTTPVCGMNIHHLLEGTKLGSVSISADGSLVMVNYSRVDRKSGENSKWTEIKAVSSGSIMQSFRKAGTMGYHWMPSGKKLYYIKPGEKGSSVWIYDFEEGKEYPVLKDIEELSGTEWSPDEKFLIYTISEKKKADSGSSLRYMDELGNRTFPDRSIGSLYKHDVASKVSTRLTYGEYSTWLNDISQDGEKIVFSVTRPNPTVRPFNQQDVYLMDLKTGKVDTLWKDSPWSGTAIFSPDGTKLLVSGGPDLFGETGRRIGDNPMANNYDTQAYLYDLSTCEVDPITMEFDPSVTSVT
;
A
#
# COMPACT_ATOMS: atom_id res chain seq x y z
N MET A 1 69.86 -10.60 -44.60
CA MET A 1 69.81 -11.26 -43.28
C MET A 1 68.87 -10.51 -42.35
N LYS A 2 67.63 -10.98 -42.18
CA LYS A 2 66.63 -10.32 -41.33
C LYS A 2 66.55 -11.13 -40.05
N VAL A 3 66.92 -10.50 -38.95
CA VAL A 3 66.80 -11.03 -37.60
C VAL A 3 65.38 -10.70 -37.09
N LYS A 4 64.51 -11.70 -36.82
CA LYS A 4 63.25 -11.58 -36.12
C LYS A 4 63.50 -11.70 -34.62
N ILE A 5 63.30 -10.63 -33.90
CA ILE A 5 63.23 -10.62 -32.42
C ILE A 5 61.80 -10.91 -32.05
N SER A 6 61.55 -12.07 -31.45
CA SER A 6 60.28 -12.41 -30.82
C SER A 6 60.27 -11.94 -29.37
N LEU A 7 59.46 -10.94 -29.09
CA LEU A 7 59.23 -10.45 -27.73
C LEU A 7 58.12 -11.32 -27.10
N VAL A 8 58.50 -12.19 -26.17
CA VAL A 8 57.52 -12.96 -25.35
C VAL A 8 57.19 -12.07 -24.14
N LEU A 9 56.01 -11.50 -24.16
CA LEU A 9 55.43 -10.83 -22.99
C LEU A 9 54.84 -11.91 -22.07
N LEU A 10 55.51 -12.22 -20.98
CA LEU A 10 54.95 -12.95 -19.84
C LEU A 10 54.10 -11.96 -19.02
N SER A 11 52.79 -11.95 -19.25
CA SER A 11 51.85 -11.29 -18.34
C SER A 11 51.56 -12.22 -17.16
N SER A 12 52.29 -12.08 -16.08
CA SER A 12 51.97 -12.65 -14.79
C SER A 12 50.79 -11.86 -14.20
N LEU A 13 49.58 -12.37 -14.43
CA LEU A 13 48.39 -11.97 -13.69
C LEU A 13 48.55 -12.46 -12.25
N PHE A 14 49.05 -11.61 -11.39
CA PHE A 14 48.86 -11.75 -9.95
C PHE A 14 47.34 -11.57 -9.67
N PHE A 15 46.60 -12.67 -9.65
CA PHE A 15 45.35 -12.72 -8.89
C PHE A 15 45.77 -12.71 -7.41
N SER A 16 45.85 -11.52 -6.83
CA SER A 16 45.75 -11.39 -5.37
C SER A 16 44.30 -11.79 -5.02
N GLY A 17 44.14 -13.07 -4.72
CA GLY A 17 42.94 -13.56 -4.06
C GLY A 17 42.82 -12.78 -2.75
N ILE A 18 41.85 -11.88 -2.67
CA ILE A 18 41.37 -11.36 -1.40
C ILE A 18 40.83 -12.59 -0.69
N ILE A 19 41.59 -13.09 0.32
CA ILE A 19 41.06 -14.10 1.24
C ILE A 19 39.94 -13.41 1.98
N ALA A 20 38.73 -13.54 1.48
CA ALA A 20 37.54 -13.18 2.22
C ALA A 20 37.49 -14.12 3.44
N ASN A 21 37.67 -13.56 4.63
CA ASN A 21 37.50 -14.33 5.86
C ASN A 21 36.03 -14.75 5.94
N ASP A 22 35.76 -16.02 5.72
CA ASP A 22 34.43 -16.58 5.89
C ASP A 22 34.05 -16.52 7.36
N VAL A 23 32.82 -16.12 7.65
CA VAL A 23 32.25 -16.09 9.01
C VAL A 23 31.40 -17.32 9.20
N SER A 24 31.75 -18.16 10.21
CA SER A 24 30.96 -19.31 10.59
C SER A 24 29.67 -18.87 11.30
N VAL A 25 28.57 -19.55 11.03
CA VAL A 25 27.30 -19.33 11.74
C VAL A 25 27.37 -20.09 13.07
N ASN A 26 27.60 -19.38 14.17
CA ASN A 26 27.83 -19.95 15.50
C ASN A 26 26.62 -19.82 16.42
N GLU A 27 25.62 -19.02 16.03
CA GLU A 27 24.36 -18.88 16.75
C GLU A 27 23.20 -19.22 15.82
N TRP A 28 22.38 -20.15 16.27
CA TRP A 28 21.23 -20.63 15.51
C TRP A 28 19.94 -20.54 16.32
N LEU A 29 18.88 -20.14 15.68
CA LEU A 29 17.52 -20.34 16.16
C LEU A 29 17.04 -21.68 15.61
N ASP A 30 16.76 -22.61 16.50
CA ASP A 30 16.41 -24.00 16.19
C ASP A 30 14.94 -24.25 16.55
N SER A 31 14.19 -24.84 15.63
CA SER A 31 12.82 -25.31 15.89
C SER A 31 12.76 -26.61 16.68
N GLY A 32 13.93 -27.25 16.89
CA GLY A 32 13.99 -28.66 17.30
C GLY A 32 13.55 -29.60 16.16
N PRO A 33 13.68 -30.92 16.42
CA PRO A 33 13.18 -31.93 15.49
C PRO A 33 11.65 -32.01 15.56
N LEU A 34 11.01 -31.77 14.41
CA LEU A 34 9.56 -31.77 14.23
C LEU A 34 9.15 -33.05 13.50
N GLN A 35 8.26 -33.85 14.06
CA GLN A 35 7.78 -35.05 13.39
C GLN A 35 6.94 -34.67 12.17
N VAL A 36 7.15 -35.37 11.07
CA VAL A 36 6.37 -35.26 9.84
C VAL A 36 5.74 -36.62 9.52
N HIS A 37 4.46 -36.60 9.22
CA HIS A 37 3.78 -37.80 8.74
C HIS A 37 4.12 -38.08 7.28
N ALA A 38 4.38 -39.35 6.96
CA ALA A 38 4.60 -39.76 5.58
C ALA A 38 3.33 -39.52 4.77
N PRO A 39 3.40 -38.78 3.64
CA PRO A 39 2.27 -38.67 2.73
C PRO A 39 1.83 -40.05 2.23
N GLY A 40 0.55 -40.23 1.94
CA GLY A 40 0.04 -41.47 1.32
C GLY A 40 0.82 -41.81 0.06
N PHE A 41 1.16 -43.08 -0.12
CA PHE A 41 1.85 -43.59 -1.31
C PHE A 41 3.28 -43.08 -1.55
N ILE A 42 3.93 -42.43 -0.59
CA ILE A 42 5.31 -41.90 -0.73
C ILE A 42 6.34 -42.99 -1.08
N LYS A 43 6.03 -44.26 -0.78
CA LYS A 43 6.87 -45.43 -1.15
C LYS A 43 6.55 -45.97 -2.52
N GLY A 44 5.63 -45.38 -3.27
CA GLY A 44 5.32 -45.74 -4.65
C GLY A 44 6.21 -45.03 -5.65
N THR A 45 5.92 -45.25 -6.94
CA THR A 45 6.63 -44.61 -8.03
C THR A 45 5.73 -43.58 -8.73
N ASN A 46 6.32 -42.59 -9.38
CA ASN A 46 5.64 -41.65 -10.25
C ASN A 46 5.30 -42.27 -11.63
N ILE A 47 4.67 -41.49 -12.50
CA ILE A 47 4.29 -41.92 -13.84
C ILE A 47 5.51 -42.28 -14.75
N GLN A 48 6.69 -41.79 -14.42
CA GLN A 48 7.96 -42.10 -15.05
C GLN A 48 8.64 -43.35 -14.45
N SER A 49 8.00 -44.03 -13.49
CA SER A 49 8.54 -45.17 -12.72
C SER A 49 9.72 -44.78 -11.82
N GLU A 50 9.82 -43.52 -11.41
CA GLU A 50 10.80 -43.05 -10.45
C GLU A 50 10.22 -43.06 -9.05
N ASP A 51 11.01 -43.43 -8.04
CA ASP A 51 10.59 -43.40 -6.62
C ASP A 51 10.36 -41.99 -6.14
N PHE A 52 9.27 -41.78 -5.38
CA PHE A 52 9.01 -40.47 -4.77
C PHE A 52 10.06 -40.11 -3.73
N GLY A 53 10.45 -40.99 -2.88
CA GLY A 53 11.53 -40.78 -1.90
C GLY A 53 11.36 -39.59 -0.91
N PRO A 54 12.27 -39.47 0.09
CA PRO A 54 12.18 -38.46 1.15
C PRO A 54 12.32 -37.01 0.65
N ARG A 55 12.90 -36.76 -0.51
CA ARG A 55 13.02 -35.43 -1.12
C ARG A 55 11.69 -34.69 -1.25
N TYR A 56 10.61 -35.43 -1.52
CA TYR A 56 9.27 -34.85 -1.64
C TYR A 56 8.70 -34.43 -0.28
N ILE A 57 9.10 -35.09 0.82
CA ILE A 57 8.77 -34.67 2.16
C ILE A 57 9.52 -33.36 2.51
N LEU A 58 10.82 -33.30 2.21
CA LEU A 58 11.60 -32.09 2.42
C LEU A 58 11.06 -30.89 1.65
N SER A 59 10.62 -31.08 0.39
CA SER A 59 10.16 -29.99 -0.46
C SER A 59 8.75 -29.44 -0.13
N ASN A 60 7.97 -30.15 0.73
CA ASN A 60 6.66 -29.68 1.16
C ASN A 60 6.76 -28.42 2.03
N THR A 61 5.76 -27.53 1.91
CA THR A 61 5.66 -26.35 2.74
C THR A 61 4.85 -26.65 4.00
N TYR A 62 5.50 -26.59 5.14
CA TYR A 62 4.85 -26.82 6.45
C TYR A 62 4.70 -25.52 7.26
N LEU A 63 5.52 -24.51 6.97
CA LEU A 63 5.49 -23.19 7.59
C LEU A 63 5.56 -22.11 6.48
N ASP A 64 4.89 -21.01 6.65
CA ASP A 64 5.04 -19.85 5.79
C ASP A 64 6.34 -19.10 6.12
N LEU A 65 7.43 -19.54 5.47
CA LEU A 65 8.77 -19.00 5.71
C LEU A 65 8.92 -17.51 5.35
N ALA A 66 8.00 -16.94 4.58
CA ALA A 66 8.05 -15.52 4.19
C ALA A 66 7.58 -14.59 5.30
N THR A 67 6.72 -15.07 6.18
CA THR A 67 6.13 -14.27 7.28
C THR A 67 6.76 -14.56 8.64
N LEU A 68 7.58 -15.62 8.76
CA LEU A 68 8.24 -15.98 10.01
C LEU A 68 9.20 -14.89 10.51
N GLN A 69 9.20 -14.70 11.82
CA GLN A 69 10.14 -13.84 12.54
C GLN A 69 10.71 -14.60 13.76
N PRO A 70 11.55 -15.63 13.52
CA PRO A 70 12.12 -16.42 14.60
C PRO A 70 12.92 -15.55 15.57
N ALA A 71 12.75 -15.80 16.86
CA ALA A 71 13.62 -15.29 17.93
C ALA A 71 13.54 -16.25 19.12
N ASP A 72 14.52 -16.21 20.00
CA ASP A 72 14.59 -17.08 21.16
C ASP A 72 13.31 -17.00 22.00
N GLY A 73 12.69 -18.17 22.29
CA GLY A 73 11.44 -18.29 23.02
C GLY A 73 10.18 -17.92 22.26
N VAL A 74 10.26 -17.42 21.01
CA VAL A 74 9.08 -17.05 20.22
C VAL A 74 8.34 -18.29 19.75
N PRO A 75 7.01 -18.38 20.01
CA PRO A 75 6.21 -19.53 19.60
C PRO A 75 5.88 -19.51 18.12
N PHE A 76 5.71 -20.69 17.54
CA PHE A 76 5.13 -20.90 16.21
C PHE A 76 4.19 -22.10 16.24
N LEU A 77 3.24 -22.15 15.29
CA LEU A 77 2.31 -23.26 15.19
C LEU A 77 2.88 -24.33 14.26
N TRP A 78 2.89 -25.56 14.74
CA TRP A 78 3.22 -26.75 13.99
C TRP A 78 1.95 -27.61 13.78
N ASP A 79 2.06 -28.69 13.08
CA ASP A 79 0.99 -29.61 12.72
C ASP A 79 -0.10 -29.75 13.81
N ASN A 80 -1.40 -29.73 13.40
CA ASN A 80 -2.56 -29.77 14.30
C ASN A 80 -2.62 -28.65 15.37
N GLN A 81 -1.98 -27.53 15.12
CA GLN A 81 -1.94 -26.36 16.02
C GLN A 81 -1.13 -26.60 17.31
N GLU A 82 -0.22 -27.56 17.33
CA GLU A 82 0.74 -27.66 18.40
C GLU A 82 1.66 -26.42 18.44
N VAL A 83 1.80 -25.84 19.63
CA VAL A 83 2.70 -24.70 19.84
C VAL A 83 4.10 -25.21 20.10
N GLN A 84 5.03 -24.82 19.25
CA GLN A 84 6.47 -25.03 19.40
C GLN A 84 7.17 -23.71 19.61
N ASN A 85 8.39 -23.72 20.16
CA ASN A 85 9.15 -22.50 20.39
C ASN A 85 10.50 -22.57 19.69
N TRP A 86 10.95 -21.44 19.16
CA TRP A 86 12.32 -21.30 18.70
C TRP A 86 13.27 -21.27 19.88
N MET A 87 14.38 -21.97 19.78
CA MET A 87 15.41 -22.05 20.81
C MET A 87 16.75 -21.54 20.27
N LEU A 88 17.43 -20.70 21.05
CA LEU A 88 18.76 -20.23 20.70
C LEU A 88 19.81 -21.28 21.08
N ASN A 89 20.53 -21.77 20.09
CA ASN A 89 21.68 -22.65 20.25
C ASN A 89 22.97 -21.93 19.89
N ARG A 90 23.97 -22.01 20.74
CA ARG A 90 25.32 -21.48 20.53
C ARG A 90 26.31 -22.61 20.44
N ILE A 91 27.13 -22.58 19.40
CA ILE A 91 28.19 -23.55 19.15
C ILE A 91 29.54 -22.85 19.05
N PRO A 92 30.66 -23.54 19.38
CA PRO A 92 31.99 -23.01 19.18
C PRO A 92 32.25 -22.64 17.68
N GLU A 93 33.15 -21.71 17.46
CA GLU A 93 33.50 -21.28 16.12
C GLU A 93 34.01 -22.46 15.26
N GLY A 94 33.42 -22.59 14.09
CA GLY A 94 33.78 -23.62 13.11
C GLY A 94 33.24 -25.03 13.42
N GLU A 95 32.54 -25.22 14.53
CA GLU A 95 31.83 -26.46 14.85
C GLU A 95 30.49 -26.56 14.11
N PHE A 96 29.78 -27.66 14.24
CA PHE A 96 28.45 -27.93 13.69
C PHE A 96 27.38 -27.98 14.78
N LEU A 97 26.13 -27.64 14.43
CA LEU A 97 24.98 -27.83 15.29
C LEU A 97 24.45 -29.26 15.12
N GLU A 98 24.56 -30.09 16.16
CA GLU A 98 23.99 -31.44 16.20
C GLU A 98 22.51 -31.38 16.60
N ILE A 99 21.64 -32.03 15.81
CA ILE A 99 20.21 -32.17 16.07
C ILE A 99 19.93 -33.59 16.53
N LYS A 100 19.28 -33.73 17.68
CA LYS A 100 18.99 -35.07 18.27
C LYS A 100 17.63 -35.57 17.77
N PRO A 101 17.58 -36.64 16.95
CA PRO A 101 16.32 -37.12 16.40
C PRO A 101 15.37 -37.68 17.47
N ILE A 102 14.06 -37.56 17.23
CA ILE A 102 13.01 -38.23 18.01
C ILE A 102 13.03 -39.71 17.67
N ARG A 103 13.21 -40.59 18.67
CA ARG A 103 13.44 -42.04 18.48
C ARG A 103 12.34 -42.77 17.68
N LYS A 104 11.09 -42.35 17.80
CA LYS A 104 9.93 -43.05 17.18
C LYS A 104 9.46 -42.46 15.85
N ALA A 105 9.86 -41.27 15.49
CA ALA A 105 9.43 -40.60 14.26
C ALA A 105 10.20 -41.14 13.05
N GLU A 106 9.49 -41.50 11.96
CA GLU A 106 10.09 -42.01 10.74
C GLU A 106 10.77 -40.87 9.94
N TYR A 107 10.07 -39.74 9.80
CA TYR A 107 10.57 -38.53 9.16
C TYR A 107 10.51 -37.36 10.10
N GLN A 108 11.53 -36.53 10.09
CA GLN A 108 11.65 -35.38 10.96
C GLN A 108 12.27 -34.22 10.23
N ILE A 109 11.74 -33.03 10.45
CA ILE A 109 12.27 -31.79 9.86
C ILE A 109 12.75 -30.89 11.00
N ALA A 110 13.87 -30.23 10.80
CA ALA A 110 14.31 -29.12 11.63
C ALA A 110 14.48 -27.87 10.76
N TYR A 111 14.08 -26.74 11.33
CA TYR A 111 14.34 -25.41 10.78
C TYR A 111 15.40 -24.73 11.62
N LEU A 112 16.50 -24.35 11.00
CA LEU A 112 17.58 -23.62 11.62
C LEU A 112 17.66 -22.25 11.00
N ALA A 113 17.59 -21.21 11.80
CA ALA A 113 17.49 -19.85 11.31
C ALA A 113 18.54 -18.92 11.92
N PHE A 114 18.93 -17.92 11.17
CA PHE A 114 19.70 -16.78 11.63
C PHE A 114 19.36 -15.56 10.78
N TYR A 115 19.77 -14.40 11.25
CA TYR A 115 19.63 -13.15 10.49
C TYR A 115 20.98 -12.68 9.99
N ILE A 116 20.98 -12.13 8.78
CA ILE A 116 22.13 -11.41 8.21
C ILE A 116 21.76 -9.94 8.02
N GLU A 117 22.58 -9.04 8.56
CA GLU A 117 22.37 -7.61 8.43
C GLU A 117 23.26 -7.05 7.32
N SER A 118 22.67 -6.25 6.44
CA SER A 118 23.36 -5.60 5.34
C SER A 118 23.16 -4.08 5.38
N GLY A 119 24.24 -3.32 5.24
CA GLY A 119 24.21 -1.86 5.16
C GLY A 119 23.91 -1.30 3.76
N GLY A 120 23.78 -2.14 2.74
CA GLY A 120 23.55 -1.74 1.35
C GLY A 120 23.37 -2.94 0.42
N LEU A 121 23.44 -2.70 -0.88
CA LEU A 121 23.40 -3.76 -1.88
C LEU A 121 24.68 -4.61 -1.79
N ASN A 122 24.56 -5.82 -1.28
CA ASN A 122 25.68 -6.75 -1.09
C ASN A 122 25.31 -8.14 -1.58
N LYS A 123 26.33 -8.87 -2.02
CA LYS A 123 26.21 -10.30 -2.34
C LYS A 123 27.20 -11.07 -1.48
N HIS A 124 26.69 -12.08 -0.80
CA HIS A 124 27.51 -13.00 -0.01
C HIS A 124 27.29 -14.41 -0.52
N GLU A 125 28.39 -15.17 -0.67
CA GLU A 125 28.29 -16.61 -0.90
C GLU A 125 28.15 -17.30 0.45
N MET A 126 27.19 -18.20 0.55
CA MET A 126 26.94 -19.04 1.72
C MET A 126 27.18 -20.51 1.35
N GLU A 127 27.89 -21.21 2.19
CA GLU A 127 28.00 -22.66 2.13
C GLU A 127 27.29 -23.28 3.32
N VAL A 128 26.51 -24.31 3.05
CA VAL A 128 25.86 -25.16 4.06
C VAL A 128 26.35 -26.57 3.87
N GLU A 129 26.77 -27.19 4.95
CA GLU A 129 27.28 -28.55 5.00
C GLU A 129 26.42 -29.42 5.94
N SER A 130 26.00 -30.58 5.48
CA SER A 130 25.22 -31.54 6.24
C SER A 130 25.32 -32.94 5.65
N PRO A 131 25.32 -34.01 6.45
CA PRO A 131 25.13 -35.36 5.94
C PRO A 131 23.69 -35.66 5.53
N GLN A 132 22.74 -34.85 5.98
CA GLN A 132 21.31 -35.01 5.70
C GLN A 132 20.86 -34.11 4.55
N MET A 133 19.69 -34.40 3.97
CA MET A 133 19.06 -33.54 2.97
C MET A 133 18.70 -32.18 3.54
N PHE A 134 18.83 -31.11 2.75
CA PHE A 134 18.47 -29.78 3.20
C PHE A 134 18.07 -28.83 2.07
N GLU A 135 17.36 -27.78 2.41
CA GLU A 135 17.02 -26.62 1.57
C GLU A 135 17.43 -25.34 2.29
N VAL A 136 17.91 -24.35 1.53
CA VAL A 136 18.31 -23.02 2.02
C VAL A 136 17.36 -21.97 1.49
N PHE A 137 16.86 -21.11 2.38
CA PHE A 137 15.93 -20.04 2.05
C PHE A 137 16.44 -18.68 2.52
N LEU A 138 16.15 -17.66 1.73
CA LEU A 138 16.31 -16.25 2.09
C LEU A 138 14.94 -15.57 2.02
N GLN A 139 14.42 -15.06 3.15
CA GLN A 139 13.09 -14.45 3.22
C GLN A 139 12.00 -15.32 2.56
N GLY A 140 12.00 -16.61 2.85
CA GLY A 140 11.07 -17.58 2.29
C GLY A 140 11.33 -18.03 0.84
N LYS A 141 12.26 -17.38 0.12
CA LYS A 141 12.64 -17.80 -1.23
C LYS A 141 13.74 -18.86 -1.17
N LYS A 142 13.49 -20.02 -1.80
CA LYS A 142 14.51 -21.08 -1.90
C LYS A 142 15.67 -20.66 -2.80
N LEU A 143 16.90 -20.80 -2.31
CA LEU A 143 18.12 -20.47 -3.00
C LEU A 143 18.92 -21.70 -3.41
N SER A 144 18.96 -22.73 -2.57
CA SER A 144 19.78 -23.94 -2.77
C SER A 144 19.13 -25.15 -2.11
N SER A 145 19.52 -26.33 -2.53
CA SER A 145 19.06 -27.58 -1.95
C SER A 145 20.06 -28.72 -2.16
N SER A 146 20.08 -29.70 -1.25
CA SER A 146 20.71 -30.99 -1.43
C SER A 146 19.66 -32.08 -1.13
N TYR A 147 19.30 -32.88 -2.13
CA TYR A 147 18.22 -33.86 -2.03
C TYR A 147 18.71 -35.31 -1.89
N GLU A 148 20.00 -35.52 -1.85
CA GLU A 148 20.60 -36.82 -1.61
C GLU A 148 21.26 -36.81 -0.22
N PRO A 149 21.04 -37.84 0.62
CA PRO A 149 21.85 -37.97 1.83
C PRO A 149 23.30 -38.25 1.46
N ALA A 150 24.21 -37.80 2.28
CA ALA A 150 25.63 -38.10 2.05
C ALA A 150 25.93 -39.58 2.30
N GLY A 151 27.05 -40.07 1.73
CA GLY A 151 27.57 -41.38 2.06
C GLY A 151 28.01 -41.45 3.53
N LYS A 152 28.27 -42.69 4.00
CA LYS A 152 28.67 -42.90 5.38
C LYS A 152 29.89 -42.07 5.76
N ASP A 153 29.82 -41.42 6.92
CA ASP A 153 30.88 -40.55 7.46
C ASP A 153 31.31 -39.40 6.53
N SER A 154 30.41 -38.95 5.64
CA SER A 154 30.63 -37.84 4.73
C SER A 154 29.50 -36.77 4.88
N SER A 155 29.64 -35.63 4.19
CA SER A 155 28.68 -34.56 4.15
C SER A 155 28.53 -34.02 2.74
N ASN A 156 27.36 -33.47 2.44
CA ASN A 156 27.08 -32.72 1.20
C ASN A 156 27.23 -31.23 1.47
N THR A 157 27.68 -30.50 0.47
CA THR A 157 27.81 -29.04 0.51
C THR A 157 26.84 -28.42 -0.47
N GLY A 158 25.98 -27.54 0.03
CA GLY A 158 25.13 -26.66 -0.79
C GLY A 158 25.67 -25.24 -0.79
N LYS A 159 25.67 -24.61 -1.97
CA LYS A 159 26.08 -23.20 -2.12
C LYS A 159 24.87 -22.33 -2.46
N ALA A 160 24.77 -21.16 -1.83
CA ALA A 160 23.72 -20.19 -2.06
C ALA A 160 24.31 -18.79 -2.15
N THR A 161 23.85 -18.01 -3.11
CA THR A 161 24.18 -16.58 -3.20
C THR A 161 23.08 -15.78 -2.49
N LEU A 162 23.47 -15.09 -1.42
CA LEU A 162 22.62 -14.17 -0.68
C LEU A 162 22.71 -12.80 -1.35
N ASP A 163 21.72 -12.44 -2.18
CA ASP A 163 21.59 -11.11 -2.80
C ASP A 163 20.80 -10.21 -1.85
N LEU A 164 21.52 -9.39 -1.09
CA LEU A 164 20.98 -8.59 0.00
C LEU A 164 20.88 -7.13 -0.41
N ASP A 165 19.77 -6.54 -0.05
CA ASP A 165 19.60 -5.10 0.01
C ASP A 165 19.97 -4.58 1.41
N ARG A 166 19.69 -3.32 1.73
CA ARG A 166 19.87 -2.79 3.07
C ARG A 166 18.78 -3.31 4.00
N GLY A 167 19.16 -3.78 5.18
CA GLY A 167 18.23 -4.28 6.18
C GLY A 167 18.72 -5.55 6.84
N LYS A 168 17.80 -6.22 7.52
CA LYS A 168 18.03 -7.50 8.17
C LYS A 168 17.21 -8.58 7.49
N PHE A 169 17.84 -9.66 7.12
CA PHE A 169 17.26 -10.72 6.29
C PHE A 169 17.31 -12.05 7.01
N LEU A 170 16.20 -12.76 6.99
CA LEU A 170 16.08 -14.09 7.57
C LEU A 170 16.62 -15.13 6.60
N VAL A 171 17.60 -15.92 7.06
CA VAL A 171 18.10 -17.12 6.41
C VAL A 171 17.60 -18.33 7.17
N ILE A 172 17.04 -19.30 6.47
CA ILE A 172 16.55 -20.55 7.04
C ILE A 172 17.21 -21.72 6.31
N VAL A 173 17.74 -22.67 7.06
CA VAL A 173 18.12 -24.00 6.58
C VAL A 173 17.08 -24.99 7.12
N LYS A 174 16.35 -25.63 6.21
CA LYS A 174 15.39 -26.69 6.50
C LYS A 174 16.04 -28.01 6.20
N SER A 175 16.12 -28.92 7.16
CA SER A 175 16.79 -30.21 7.00
C SER A 175 15.85 -31.36 7.37
N LEU A 176 15.97 -32.47 6.67
CA LEU A 176 15.18 -33.69 6.86
C LEU A 176 16.07 -34.83 7.34
N TYR A 177 15.63 -35.48 8.41
CA TYR A 177 16.20 -36.75 8.90
C TYR A 177 15.21 -37.90 8.68
N THR A 178 15.72 -39.03 8.18
CA THR A 178 14.96 -40.30 8.05
C THR A 178 15.46 -41.29 9.08
N ARG A 179 14.52 -41.88 9.84
CA ARG A 179 14.89 -42.89 10.85
C ARG A 179 15.61 -44.08 10.22
N GLY A 180 16.73 -44.44 10.83
CA GLY A 180 17.58 -45.54 10.33
C GLY A 180 18.72 -45.05 9.44
N ASP A 181 18.83 -43.76 9.17
CA ASP A 181 20.06 -43.22 8.61
C ASP A 181 21.24 -43.45 9.54
N GLU A 182 22.34 -43.95 9.00
CA GLU A 182 23.57 -44.23 9.77
C GLU A 182 24.35 -42.96 10.12
N ASN A 183 24.10 -41.86 9.38
CA ASN A 183 24.76 -40.58 9.60
C ASN A 183 24.09 -39.80 10.72
N LYS A 184 24.90 -39.09 11.48
CA LYS A 184 24.41 -38.11 12.45
C LYS A 184 23.67 -37.00 11.75
N TRP A 185 22.74 -36.36 12.45
CA TRP A 185 22.03 -35.19 11.96
C TRP A 185 22.68 -33.91 12.48
N TRP A 186 23.36 -33.20 11.63
CA TRP A 186 24.01 -31.94 11.96
C TRP A 186 24.04 -30.97 10.79
N ILE A 187 24.17 -29.69 11.09
CA ILE A 187 24.28 -28.60 10.13
C ILE A 187 25.46 -27.71 10.50
N LYS A 188 26.24 -27.32 9.48
CA LYS A 188 27.28 -26.32 9.55
C LYS A 188 27.09 -25.33 8.43
N ALA A 189 27.28 -24.03 8.69
CA ALA A 189 27.22 -23.03 7.66
C ALA A 189 28.29 -21.97 7.83
N LYS A 190 28.71 -21.39 6.73
CA LYS A 190 29.61 -20.24 6.68
C LYS A 190 29.15 -19.26 5.60
N VAL A 191 29.41 -17.99 5.82
CA VAL A 191 29.06 -16.89 4.90
C VAL A 191 30.35 -16.13 4.57
N ALA A 192 30.63 -15.99 3.28
CA ALA A 192 31.84 -15.33 2.79
C ALA A 192 31.80 -13.81 3.03
N GLY A 193 32.98 -13.22 3.29
CA GLY A 193 33.15 -11.80 3.55
C GLY A 193 33.07 -11.47 5.04
N LYS A 194 32.53 -10.29 5.36
CA LYS A 194 32.34 -9.82 6.75
C LYS A 194 30.88 -9.52 7.05
N PRO A 195 29.97 -10.53 6.95
CA PRO A 195 28.58 -10.32 7.28
C PRO A 195 28.42 -10.08 8.77
N VAL A 196 27.39 -9.28 9.13
CA VAL A 196 26.92 -9.18 10.51
C VAL A 196 25.80 -10.19 10.68
N LEU A 197 26.05 -11.23 11.50
CA LEU A 197 25.09 -12.29 11.77
C LEU A 197 24.44 -12.07 13.14
N GLY A 198 23.21 -12.56 13.32
CA GLY A 198 22.47 -12.46 14.58
C GLY A 198 21.25 -13.34 14.62
N THR A 199 20.59 -13.37 15.79
CA THR A 199 19.45 -14.23 16.10
C THR A 199 18.19 -13.44 16.51
N THR A 200 18.14 -12.17 16.21
CA THR A 200 16.98 -11.32 16.49
C THR A 200 16.51 -10.61 15.21
N PRO A 201 15.19 -10.54 14.96
CA PRO A 201 14.64 -9.78 13.85
C PRO A 201 14.76 -8.27 14.05
N VAL A 202 15.00 -7.82 15.27
CA VAL A 202 15.06 -6.39 15.60
C VAL A 202 16.31 -5.78 15.02
N CYS A 203 16.15 -4.66 14.32
CA CYS A 203 17.24 -3.80 13.88
C CYS A 203 17.02 -2.37 14.37
N GLY A 204 18.11 -1.63 14.58
CA GLY A 204 18.04 -0.21 14.93
C GLY A 204 17.40 0.62 13.82
N MET A 205 16.56 1.58 14.18
CA MET A 205 15.99 2.51 13.20
C MET A 205 17.08 3.45 12.69
N ASN A 206 17.13 3.66 11.40
CA ASN A 206 18.04 4.61 10.74
C ASN A 206 17.28 5.41 9.67
N ILE A 207 17.96 6.42 9.09
CA ILE A 207 17.33 7.31 8.10
C ILE A 207 16.74 6.56 6.88
N HIS A 208 17.30 5.43 6.51
CA HIS A 208 16.79 4.64 5.39
C HIS A 208 15.45 3.96 5.68
N HIS A 209 15.19 3.59 6.92
CA HIS A 209 13.87 3.09 7.32
C HIS A 209 12.81 4.18 7.14
N LEU A 210 13.15 5.44 7.41
CA LEU A 210 12.24 6.58 7.21
C LEU A 210 12.03 6.90 5.71
N LEU A 211 13.09 6.84 4.90
CA LEU A 211 13.02 7.21 3.49
C LEU A 211 12.46 6.09 2.59
N GLU A 212 12.82 4.84 2.86
CA GLU A 212 12.66 3.69 1.96
C GLU A 212 11.75 2.60 2.54
N GLY A 213 11.40 2.69 3.82
CA GLY A 213 10.47 1.77 4.48
C GLY A 213 9.06 1.86 3.92
N THR A 214 8.24 0.85 4.20
CA THR A 214 6.82 0.91 3.91
C THR A 214 6.18 2.05 4.70
N LYS A 215 5.60 3.00 3.99
CA LYS A 215 4.90 4.14 4.57
C LYS A 215 3.41 3.85 4.62
N LEU A 216 2.82 4.15 5.76
CA LEU A 216 1.38 4.21 5.91
C LEU A 216 0.89 5.52 5.28
N GLY A 217 -0.06 5.41 4.36
CA GLY A 217 -0.76 6.55 3.79
C GLY A 217 -2.08 6.83 4.51
N SER A 218 -3.14 7.09 3.75
CA SER A 218 -4.48 7.30 4.33
C SER A 218 -5.08 6.00 4.86
N VAL A 219 -5.88 6.15 5.90
CA VAL A 219 -6.70 5.09 6.51
C VAL A 219 -8.14 5.57 6.51
N SER A 220 -9.07 4.71 6.10
CA SER A 220 -10.51 4.98 6.19
C SER A 220 -11.27 3.74 6.60
N ILE A 221 -12.34 3.93 7.35
CA ILE A 221 -13.20 2.87 7.86
C ILE A 221 -14.47 2.79 7.01
N SER A 222 -15.03 1.58 6.84
CA SER A 222 -16.34 1.40 6.21
C SER A 222 -17.45 2.00 7.06
N ALA A 223 -18.59 2.37 6.44
CA ALA A 223 -19.69 3.02 7.15
C ALA A 223 -20.26 2.18 8.31
N ASP A 224 -20.19 0.85 8.21
CA ASP A 224 -20.61 -0.09 9.26
C ASP A 224 -19.52 -0.39 10.31
N GLY A 225 -18.31 0.16 10.15
CA GLY A 225 -17.18 -0.04 11.04
C GLY A 225 -16.51 -1.42 10.98
N SER A 226 -16.94 -2.32 10.10
CA SER A 226 -16.47 -3.70 10.04
C SER A 226 -15.12 -3.86 9.31
N LEU A 227 -14.85 -2.99 8.35
CA LEU A 227 -13.68 -3.02 7.49
C LEU A 227 -12.87 -1.73 7.59
N VAL A 228 -11.57 -1.84 7.44
CA VAL A 228 -10.66 -0.69 7.33
C VAL A 228 -9.85 -0.79 6.05
N MET A 229 -9.81 0.29 5.32
CA MET A 229 -8.97 0.46 4.14
C MET A 229 -7.68 1.17 4.53
N VAL A 230 -6.56 0.58 4.19
CA VAL A 230 -5.23 1.10 4.51
C VAL A 230 -4.42 1.23 3.22
N ASN A 231 -3.95 2.42 2.94
CA ASN A 231 -3.09 2.69 1.80
C ASN A 231 -1.63 2.66 2.22
N TYR A 232 -0.82 1.98 1.44
CA TYR A 232 0.62 1.85 1.65
C TYR A 232 1.39 2.37 0.46
N SER A 233 2.60 2.80 0.71
CA SER A 233 3.58 3.09 -0.33
C SER A 233 4.97 2.65 0.08
N ARG A 234 5.79 2.26 -0.90
CA ARG A 234 7.19 1.90 -0.72
C ARG A 234 7.99 2.27 -1.96
N VAL A 235 9.14 2.89 -1.75
CA VAL A 235 10.08 3.13 -2.83
C VAL A 235 10.93 1.87 -3.05
N ASP A 236 10.94 1.36 -4.27
CA ASP A 236 11.89 0.32 -4.66
C ASP A 236 13.28 0.93 -4.78
N ARG A 237 14.24 0.40 -4.03
CA ARG A 237 15.60 0.96 -3.94
C ARG A 237 16.41 0.79 -5.21
N LYS A 238 16.12 -0.24 -6.01
CA LYS A 238 16.88 -0.56 -7.23
C LYS A 238 16.40 0.29 -8.40
N SER A 239 15.08 0.41 -8.56
CA SER A 239 14.48 1.18 -9.67
C SER A 239 14.19 2.64 -9.31
N GLY A 240 14.09 2.99 -8.01
CA GLY A 240 13.61 4.29 -7.55
C GLY A 240 12.10 4.47 -7.70
N GLU A 241 11.39 3.48 -8.18
CA GLU A 241 9.94 3.54 -8.41
C GLU A 241 9.16 3.45 -7.10
N ASN A 242 8.09 4.22 -7.01
CA ASN A 242 7.19 4.18 -5.87
C ASN A 242 6.05 3.19 -6.12
N SER A 243 6.08 2.06 -5.44
CA SER A 243 5.01 1.09 -5.41
C SER A 243 3.94 1.51 -4.41
N LYS A 244 2.68 1.54 -4.84
CA LYS A 244 1.52 1.84 -3.99
C LYS A 244 0.57 0.67 -4.01
N TRP A 245 -0.05 0.37 -2.87
CA TRP A 245 -1.10 -0.64 -2.76
C TRP A 245 -2.08 -0.30 -1.66
N THR A 246 -3.27 -0.88 -1.76
CA THR A 246 -4.34 -0.73 -0.79
C THR A 246 -4.70 -2.09 -0.22
N GLU A 247 -4.84 -2.19 1.09
CA GLU A 247 -5.32 -3.38 1.77
C GLU A 247 -6.63 -3.07 2.49
N ILE A 248 -7.58 -3.98 2.37
CA ILE A 248 -8.82 -3.99 3.13
C ILE A 248 -8.67 -5.04 4.22
N LYS A 249 -8.85 -4.63 5.46
CA LYS A 249 -8.70 -5.50 6.64
C LYS A 249 -9.99 -5.54 7.45
N ALA A 250 -10.29 -6.71 8.01
CA ALA A 250 -11.34 -6.83 8.99
C ALA A 250 -10.91 -6.16 10.30
N VAL A 251 -11.72 -5.25 10.84
CA VAL A 251 -11.41 -4.52 12.08
C VAL A 251 -11.29 -5.48 13.28
N SER A 252 -12.15 -6.51 13.34
CA SER A 252 -12.18 -7.46 14.46
C SER A 252 -10.95 -8.36 14.59
N SER A 253 -10.33 -8.75 13.45
CA SER A 253 -9.23 -9.73 13.44
C SER A 253 -7.91 -9.16 12.91
N GLY A 254 -7.93 -7.99 12.26
CA GLY A 254 -6.79 -7.44 11.53
C GLY A 254 -6.42 -8.23 10.26
N SER A 255 -7.17 -9.27 9.90
CA SER A 255 -6.90 -10.10 8.72
C SER A 255 -7.13 -9.32 7.42
N ILE A 256 -6.26 -9.57 6.43
CA ILE A 256 -6.38 -8.96 5.10
C ILE A 256 -7.50 -9.70 4.35
N MET A 257 -8.55 -8.96 4.01
CA MET A 257 -9.66 -9.47 3.20
C MET A 257 -9.37 -9.34 1.71
N GLN A 258 -8.73 -8.24 1.31
CA GLN A 258 -8.38 -7.96 -0.08
C GLN A 258 -7.14 -7.08 -0.16
N SER A 259 -6.33 -7.27 -1.21
CA SER A 259 -5.17 -6.43 -1.51
C SER A 259 -5.19 -6.00 -2.98
N PHE A 260 -5.11 -4.71 -3.22
CA PHE A 260 -5.10 -4.10 -4.55
C PHE A 260 -3.71 -3.55 -4.86
N ARG A 261 -3.05 -4.11 -5.88
CA ARG A 261 -1.70 -3.73 -6.33
C ARG A 261 -1.66 -3.30 -7.80
N LYS A 262 -2.82 -2.96 -8.37
CA LYS A 262 -2.90 -2.55 -9.78
C LYS A 262 -2.32 -1.15 -9.98
N ALA A 263 -1.36 -1.02 -10.87
CA ALA A 263 -0.89 0.28 -11.33
C ALA A 263 -2.00 0.99 -12.13
N GLY A 264 -2.07 2.32 -12.01
CA GLY A 264 -2.98 3.15 -12.81
C GLY A 264 -4.41 3.26 -12.29
N THR A 265 -4.72 2.80 -11.08
CA THR A 265 -5.99 3.13 -10.40
C THR A 265 -5.82 4.38 -9.55
N MET A 266 -6.76 5.32 -9.68
CA MET A 266 -6.81 6.50 -8.82
C MET A 266 -7.73 6.20 -7.63
N GLY A 267 -7.12 6.05 -6.46
CA GLY A 267 -7.77 5.96 -5.16
C GLY A 267 -8.96 4.99 -5.07
N TYR A 268 -9.00 4.23 -4.02
CA TYR A 268 -10.21 3.47 -3.65
C TYR A 268 -10.97 4.28 -2.61
N HIS A 269 -12.29 4.32 -2.73
CA HIS A 269 -13.19 5.02 -1.83
C HIS A 269 -14.32 4.09 -1.41
N TRP A 270 -14.75 4.20 -0.16
CA TRP A 270 -15.94 3.50 0.30
C TRP A 270 -17.19 4.06 -0.40
N MET A 271 -18.08 3.16 -0.79
CA MET A 271 -19.44 3.55 -1.11
C MET A 271 -20.24 3.78 0.18
N PRO A 272 -21.34 4.56 0.13
CA PRO A 272 -22.10 4.92 1.31
C PRO A 272 -22.55 3.75 2.18
N SER A 273 -22.88 2.59 1.60
CA SER A 273 -23.24 1.37 2.36
C SER A 273 -22.07 0.72 3.10
N GLY A 274 -20.83 1.06 2.76
CA GLY A 274 -19.62 0.44 3.31
C GLY A 274 -19.34 -0.99 2.81
N LYS A 275 -20.19 -1.55 1.95
CA LYS A 275 -20.04 -2.92 1.42
C LYS A 275 -19.32 -3.01 0.10
N LYS A 276 -19.09 -1.89 -0.55
CA LYS A 276 -18.47 -1.75 -1.86
C LYS A 276 -17.43 -0.65 -1.84
N LEU A 277 -16.50 -0.73 -2.79
CA LEU A 277 -15.58 0.34 -3.11
C LEU A 277 -15.83 0.84 -4.51
N TYR A 278 -15.62 2.12 -4.74
CA TYR A 278 -15.48 2.65 -6.08
C TYR A 278 -14.08 3.21 -6.30
N TYR A 279 -13.68 3.28 -7.56
CA TYR A 279 -12.38 3.80 -7.97
C TYR A 279 -12.41 4.28 -9.42
N ILE A 280 -11.49 5.17 -9.75
CA ILE A 280 -11.37 5.72 -11.10
C ILE A 280 -10.22 5.01 -11.82
N LYS A 281 -10.51 4.52 -13.02
CA LYS A 281 -9.55 3.87 -13.89
C LYS A 281 -9.36 4.69 -15.16
N PRO A 282 -8.17 5.27 -15.41
CA PRO A 282 -7.90 5.97 -16.66
C PRO A 282 -7.90 4.99 -17.84
N GLY A 283 -8.42 5.43 -18.96
CA GLY A 283 -8.46 4.71 -20.24
C GLY A 283 -7.94 5.57 -21.39
N GLU A 284 -7.94 5.04 -22.60
CA GLU A 284 -7.44 5.74 -23.78
C GLU A 284 -8.29 6.96 -24.19
N LYS A 285 -9.61 6.89 -23.99
CA LYS A 285 -10.58 7.93 -24.38
C LYS A 285 -11.09 8.77 -23.21
N GLY A 286 -10.69 8.44 -22.00
CA GLY A 286 -11.17 9.11 -20.81
C GLY A 286 -11.05 8.22 -19.58
N SER A 287 -11.67 8.61 -18.48
CA SER A 287 -11.67 7.85 -17.24
C SER A 287 -13.00 7.10 -17.05
N SER A 288 -12.92 5.96 -16.38
CA SER A 288 -14.10 5.12 -16.09
C SER A 288 -14.23 4.93 -14.59
N VAL A 289 -15.47 5.02 -14.07
CA VAL A 289 -15.78 4.74 -12.67
C VAL A 289 -16.16 3.27 -12.53
N TRP A 290 -15.46 2.57 -11.65
CA TRP A 290 -15.65 1.15 -11.38
C TRP A 290 -16.08 0.94 -9.94
N ILE A 291 -16.88 -0.11 -9.74
CA ILE A 291 -17.25 -0.61 -8.41
C ILE A 291 -16.57 -1.96 -8.21
N TYR A 292 -16.09 -2.20 -6.99
CA TYR A 292 -15.71 -3.52 -6.48
C TYR A 292 -16.70 -3.92 -5.38
N ASP A 293 -17.39 -5.02 -5.60
CA ASP A 293 -18.36 -5.58 -4.68
C ASP A 293 -17.73 -6.72 -3.87
N PHE A 294 -17.67 -6.59 -2.53
CA PHE A 294 -17.07 -7.60 -1.65
C PHE A 294 -17.88 -8.87 -1.53
N GLU A 295 -19.21 -8.78 -1.62
CA GLU A 295 -20.11 -9.94 -1.49
C GLU A 295 -20.01 -10.83 -2.75
N GLU A 296 -19.94 -10.22 -3.92
CA GLU A 296 -19.83 -10.94 -5.19
C GLU A 296 -18.36 -11.24 -5.60
N GLY A 297 -17.38 -10.55 -5.00
CA GLY A 297 -15.98 -10.64 -5.39
C GLY A 297 -15.70 -10.18 -6.82
N LYS A 298 -16.52 -9.26 -7.34
CA LYS A 298 -16.47 -8.81 -8.74
C LYS A 298 -16.25 -7.32 -8.86
N GLU A 299 -15.66 -6.92 -9.98
CA GLU A 299 -15.55 -5.52 -10.40
C GLU A 299 -16.37 -5.28 -11.67
N TYR A 300 -17.06 -4.15 -11.72
CA TYR A 300 -17.82 -3.73 -12.91
C TYR A 300 -17.82 -2.21 -13.07
N PRO A 301 -17.85 -1.72 -14.33
CA PRO A 301 -17.91 -0.29 -14.61
C PRO A 301 -19.32 0.26 -14.48
N VAL A 302 -19.45 1.45 -13.89
CA VAL A 302 -20.69 2.24 -13.82
C VAL A 302 -20.68 3.34 -14.89
N LEU A 303 -19.60 4.10 -14.96
CA LEU A 303 -19.35 5.07 -16.04
C LEU A 303 -18.15 4.63 -16.85
N LYS A 304 -18.20 4.82 -18.18
CA LYS A 304 -17.11 4.42 -19.08
C LYS A 304 -16.68 5.58 -19.95
N ASP A 305 -15.37 5.70 -20.10
CA ASP A 305 -14.72 6.59 -21.10
C ASP A 305 -15.19 8.04 -21.04
N ILE A 306 -15.32 8.58 -19.81
CA ILE A 306 -15.69 9.99 -19.61
C ILE A 306 -14.45 10.85 -19.79
N GLU A 307 -14.44 11.67 -20.82
CA GLU A 307 -13.39 12.65 -21.07
C GLU A 307 -13.39 13.70 -19.97
N GLU A 308 -12.19 14.09 -19.50
CA GLU A 308 -11.98 15.15 -18.49
C GLU A 308 -12.79 14.97 -17.19
N LEU A 309 -13.04 13.71 -16.78
CA LEU A 309 -13.63 13.39 -15.48
C LEU A 309 -12.73 13.91 -14.36
N SER A 310 -13.24 14.76 -13.46
CA SER A 310 -12.45 15.40 -12.41
C SER A 310 -12.97 15.20 -10.98
N GLY A 311 -14.17 14.67 -10.79
CA GLY A 311 -14.74 14.39 -9.48
C GLY A 311 -15.92 13.43 -9.56
N THR A 312 -16.19 12.70 -8.48
CA THR A 312 -17.32 11.78 -8.36
C THR A 312 -17.81 11.75 -6.93
N GLU A 313 -19.11 11.80 -6.71
CA GLU A 313 -19.76 11.68 -5.41
C GLU A 313 -21.02 10.81 -5.55
N TRP A 314 -21.24 9.88 -4.62
CA TRP A 314 -22.35 8.96 -4.65
C TRP A 314 -23.54 9.46 -3.82
N SER A 315 -24.76 9.24 -4.32
CA SER A 315 -25.95 9.43 -3.48
C SER A 315 -25.92 8.48 -2.27
N PRO A 316 -26.45 8.89 -1.11
CA PRO A 316 -26.47 8.06 0.09
C PRO A 316 -27.12 6.68 -0.11
N ASP A 317 -28.10 6.57 -1.01
CA ASP A 317 -28.79 5.33 -1.38
C ASP A 317 -28.15 4.56 -2.55
N GLU A 318 -26.99 5.02 -3.06
CA GLU A 318 -26.22 4.43 -4.16
C GLU A 318 -26.96 4.30 -5.50
N LYS A 319 -28.10 4.99 -5.68
CA LYS A 319 -28.88 4.92 -6.92
C LYS A 319 -28.32 5.78 -8.04
N PHE A 320 -27.60 6.83 -7.70
CA PHE A 320 -26.95 7.69 -8.69
C PHE A 320 -25.60 8.20 -8.18
N LEU A 321 -24.79 8.68 -9.08
CA LEU A 321 -23.61 9.46 -8.76
C LEU A 321 -23.65 10.81 -9.46
N ILE A 322 -23.12 11.82 -8.79
CA ILE A 322 -22.83 13.11 -9.39
C ILE A 322 -21.34 13.12 -9.76
N TYR A 323 -21.05 13.53 -10.98
CA TYR A 323 -19.67 13.64 -11.43
C TYR A 323 -19.43 14.98 -12.12
N THR A 324 -18.17 15.39 -12.12
CA THR A 324 -17.74 16.65 -12.73
C THR A 324 -16.93 16.37 -13.98
N ILE A 325 -17.28 17.07 -15.08
CA ILE A 325 -16.45 17.14 -16.28
C ILE A 325 -15.77 18.49 -16.29
N SER A 326 -14.45 18.51 -16.45
CA SER A 326 -13.64 19.73 -16.52
C SER A 326 -13.33 20.08 -17.98
N GLU A 327 -14.24 20.82 -18.62
CA GLU A 327 -14.08 21.24 -20.02
C GLU A 327 -12.92 22.23 -20.15
N LYS A 328 -11.93 21.91 -20.99
CA LYS A 328 -10.79 22.78 -21.25
C LYS A 328 -11.07 23.67 -22.44
N LYS A 329 -10.74 24.96 -22.34
CA LYS A 329 -10.74 25.88 -23.50
C LYS A 329 -9.68 25.36 -24.48
N LYS A 330 -10.05 25.20 -25.74
CA LYS A 330 -9.10 24.84 -26.80
C LYS A 330 -8.04 25.94 -26.88
N ALA A 331 -6.77 25.55 -26.78
CA ALA A 331 -5.66 26.47 -26.99
C ALA A 331 -5.68 26.95 -28.43
N ASP A 332 -5.49 28.27 -28.66
CA ASP A 332 -5.27 28.82 -30.00
C ASP A 332 -3.98 28.22 -30.55
N SER A 333 -4.13 27.30 -31.49
CA SER A 333 -2.99 26.61 -32.09
C SER A 333 -2.21 27.57 -33.00
N GLY A 334 -0.95 27.82 -32.65
CA GLY A 334 0.04 28.36 -33.57
C GLY A 334 0.55 29.78 -33.33
N SER A 335 0.12 30.50 -32.30
CA SER A 335 0.67 31.81 -31.94
C SER A 335 1.46 31.77 -30.64
N SER A 336 2.67 32.31 -30.66
CA SER A 336 3.44 32.60 -29.44
C SER A 336 2.88 33.81 -28.67
N LEU A 337 1.95 34.54 -29.28
CA LEU A 337 1.25 35.69 -28.69
C LEU A 337 -0.15 35.24 -28.27
N ARG A 338 -0.51 35.61 -27.08
CA ARG A 338 -1.82 35.32 -26.51
C ARG A 338 -2.61 36.61 -26.34
N TYR A 339 -3.80 36.65 -26.87
CA TYR A 339 -4.75 37.74 -26.62
C TYR A 339 -5.34 37.57 -25.20
N MET A 340 -5.24 38.61 -24.39
CA MET A 340 -5.83 38.66 -23.03
C MET A 340 -6.92 39.73 -23.06
N ASP A 341 -8.17 39.28 -23.11
CA ASP A 341 -9.35 40.14 -23.22
C ASP A 341 -9.80 40.70 -21.86
N GLU A 342 -9.34 40.10 -20.76
CA GLU A 342 -9.67 40.55 -19.41
C GLU A 342 -8.52 40.35 -18.40
N LEU A 343 -8.60 41.05 -17.25
CA LEU A 343 -7.60 40.96 -16.18
C LEU A 343 -7.43 39.56 -15.62
N GLY A 344 -8.51 38.77 -15.56
CA GLY A 344 -8.48 37.37 -15.08
C GLY A 344 -7.60 36.48 -15.95
N ASN A 345 -7.42 36.78 -17.23
CA ASN A 345 -6.59 36.00 -18.14
C ASN A 345 -5.09 36.13 -17.87
N ARG A 346 -4.65 37.04 -17.01
CA ARG A 346 -3.27 37.17 -16.55
C ARG A 346 -2.89 36.03 -15.58
N THR A 347 -3.82 35.65 -14.74
CA THR A 347 -3.58 34.69 -13.65
C THR A 347 -3.93 33.24 -14.03
N PHE A 348 -4.94 33.07 -14.90
CA PHE A 348 -5.45 31.76 -15.28
C PHE A 348 -5.58 31.64 -16.79
N PRO A 349 -4.45 31.50 -17.48
CA PRO A 349 -4.46 31.44 -18.94
C PRO A 349 -5.22 30.23 -19.50
N ASP A 350 -5.25 29.12 -18.82
CA ASP A 350 -5.85 27.84 -19.26
C ASP A 350 -7.05 27.50 -18.39
N ARG A 351 -8.15 28.22 -18.62
CA ARG A 351 -9.39 27.99 -17.90
C ARG A 351 -10.00 26.64 -18.28
N SER A 352 -10.17 25.78 -17.33
CA SER A 352 -11.12 24.67 -17.39
C SER A 352 -12.39 25.06 -16.64
N ILE A 353 -13.53 24.66 -17.16
CA ILE A 353 -14.83 24.88 -16.52
C ILE A 353 -15.40 23.55 -16.07
N GLY A 354 -15.56 23.41 -14.75
CA GLY A 354 -16.20 22.24 -14.14
C GLY A 354 -17.71 22.35 -14.25
N SER A 355 -18.36 21.32 -14.80
CA SER A 355 -19.81 21.20 -14.87
C SER A 355 -20.27 19.91 -14.21
N LEU A 356 -21.38 19.97 -13.49
CA LEU A 356 -21.96 18.84 -12.77
C LEU A 356 -22.89 18.02 -13.65
N TYR A 357 -22.78 16.70 -13.54
CA TYR A 357 -23.61 15.72 -14.21
C TYR A 357 -24.12 14.70 -13.20
N LYS A 358 -25.35 14.22 -13.40
CA LYS A 358 -25.96 13.12 -12.63
C LYS A 358 -26.00 11.89 -13.52
N HIS A 359 -25.53 10.76 -13.01
CA HIS A 359 -25.68 9.45 -13.66
C HIS A 359 -26.56 8.55 -12.82
N ASP A 360 -27.67 8.12 -13.36
CA ASP A 360 -28.56 7.13 -12.75
C ASP A 360 -28.05 5.71 -13.05
N VAL A 361 -27.80 4.94 -11.98
CA VAL A 361 -27.15 3.61 -12.10
C VAL A 361 -28.07 2.58 -12.76
N ALA A 362 -29.36 2.65 -12.50
CA ALA A 362 -30.33 1.67 -13.00
C ALA A 362 -30.65 1.90 -14.49
N SER A 363 -30.97 3.12 -14.86
CA SER A 363 -31.28 3.50 -16.26
C SER A 363 -30.03 3.69 -17.13
N LYS A 364 -28.85 3.90 -16.50
CA LYS A 364 -27.58 4.25 -17.17
C LYS A 364 -27.64 5.56 -17.95
N VAL A 365 -28.52 6.47 -17.54
CA VAL A 365 -28.70 7.77 -18.15
C VAL A 365 -27.87 8.82 -17.41
N SER A 366 -27.14 9.64 -18.18
CA SER A 366 -26.41 10.79 -17.64
C SER A 366 -27.09 12.09 -18.07
N THR A 367 -27.31 12.98 -17.11
CA THR A 367 -27.93 14.29 -17.33
C THR A 367 -26.99 15.38 -16.83
N ARG A 368 -26.74 16.41 -17.65
CA ARG A 368 -26.01 17.60 -17.22
C ARG A 368 -26.89 18.43 -16.30
N LEU A 369 -26.37 18.79 -15.12
CA LEU A 369 -27.09 19.57 -14.10
C LEU A 369 -26.78 21.06 -14.18
N THR A 370 -25.53 21.43 -14.51
CA THR A 370 -25.12 22.83 -14.51
C THR A 370 -24.55 23.26 -15.85
N TYR A 371 -24.87 24.49 -16.23
CA TYR A 371 -24.43 25.16 -17.44
C TYR A 371 -23.88 26.56 -17.08
N GLY A 372 -23.08 27.13 -17.92
CA GLY A 372 -22.56 28.50 -17.72
C GLY A 372 -21.06 28.62 -18.05
N GLU A 373 -20.53 29.81 -17.84
CA GLU A 373 -19.14 30.17 -18.12
C GLU A 373 -18.19 30.08 -16.92
N TYR A 374 -18.72 29.69 -15.76
CA TYR A 374 -17.97 29.53 -14.52
C TYR A 374 -18.04 28.08 -14.01
N SER A 375 -16.97 27.67 -13.36
CA SER A 375 -16.91 26.34 -12.74
C SER A 375 -17.92 26.19 -11.62
N THR A 376 -18.58 25.04 -11.59
CA THR A 376 -19.47 24.60 -10.53
C THR A 376 -18.82 23.47 -9.73
N TRP A 377 -18.96 23.49 -8.42
CA TRP A 377 -18.40 22.53 -7.50
C TRP A 377 -19.51 21.95 -6.63
N LEU A 378 -19.65 20.63 -6.62
CA LEU A 378 -20.55 19.96 -5.69
C LEU A 378 -20.01 20.10 -4.28
N ASN A 379 -20.83 20.57 -3.35
CA ASN A 379 -20.51 20.63 -1.95
C ASN A 379 -21.02 19.39 -1.22
N ASP A 380 -22.31 19.02 -1.44
CA ASP A 380 -22.91 17.87 -0.78
C ASP A 380 -24.21 17.42 -1.47
N ILE A 381 -24.64 16.18 -1.16
CA ILE A 381 -25.91 15.57 -1.55
C ILE A 381 -26.72 15.32 -0.28
N SER A 382 -27.99 15.76 -0.24
CA SER A 382 -28.86 15.51 0.91
C SER A 382 -29.04 14.01 1.20
N GLN A 383 -29.27 13.65 2.46
CA GLN A 383 -29.40 12.26 2.90
C GLN A 383 -30.54 11.49 2.20
N ASP A 384 -31.60 12.18 1.79
CA ASP A 384 -32.70 11.63 1.01
C ASP A 384 -32.38 11.50 -0.51
N GLY A 385 -31.25 12.06 -0.96
CA GLY A 385 -30.84 12.07 -2.36
C GLY A 385 -31.67 13.00 -3.25
N GLU A 386 -32.51 13.87 -2.69
CA GLU A 386 -33.39 14.75 -3.48
C GLU A 386 -32.79 16.10 -3.83
N LYS A 387 -31.80 16.57 -3.06
CA LYS A 387 -31.21 17.89 -3.20
C LYS A 387 -29.70 17.83 -3.25
N ILE A 388 -29.10 18.84 -3.88
CA ILE A 388 -27.66 19.11 -3.81
C ILE A 388 -27.39 20.56 -3.43
N VAL A 389 -26.31 20.77 -2.71
CA VAL A 389 -25.69 22.08 -2.52
C VAL A 389 -24.47 22.15 -3.40
N PHE A 390 -24.36 23.22 -4.19
CA PHE A 390 -23.19 23.43 -5.04
C PHE A 390 -22.80 24.91 -5.06
N SER A 391 -21.55 25.17 -5.37
CA SER A 391 -21.00 26.52 -5.44
C SER A 391 -20.51 26.86 -6.84
N VAL A 392 -20.52 28.14 -7.15
CA VAL A 392 -19.98 28.75 -8.37
C VAL A 392 -18.91 29.75 -7.97
N THR A 393 -17.71 29.63 -8.52
CA THR A 393 -16.65 30.61 -8.29
C THR A 393 -16.58 31.59 -9.45
N ARG A 394 -16.77 32.87 -9.16
CA ARG A 394 -16.71 33.95 -10.14
C ARG A 394 -15.51 34.85 -9.91
N PRO A 395 -14.76 35.26 -10.94
CA PRO A 395 -13.76 36.29 -10.79
C PRO A 395 -14.42 37.68 -10.62
N ASN A 396 -13.90 38.44 -9.66
CA ASN A 396 -14.25 39.86 -9.50
C ASN A 396 -12.98 40.68 -9.28
N PRO A 397 -12.36 41.25 -10.34
CA PRO A 397 -11.10 41.94 -10.24
C PRO A 397 -11.20 43.30 -9.51
N THR A 398 -12.39 43.75 -9.17
CA THR A 398 -12.61 45.04 -8.51
C THR A 398 -12.56 44.95 -6.98
N VAL A 399 -12.63 43.74 -6.44
CA VAL A 399 -12.61 43.50 -5.00
C VAL A 399 -11.48 42.54 -4.61
N ARG A 400 -11.22 42.41 -3.32
CA ARG A 400 -10.29 41.44 -2.76
C ARG A 400 -11.01 40.55 -1.75
N PRO A 401 -10.81 39.22 -1.91
CA PRO A 401 -10.08 38.48 -2.96
C PRO A 401 -10.73 38.63 -4.33
N PHE A 402 -9.95 38.37 -5.38
CA PHE A 402 -10.44 38.51 -6.78
C PHE A 402 -11.44 37.44 -7.21
N ASN A 403 -11.70 36.43 -6.37
CA ASN A 403 -12.72 35.41 -6.59
C ASN A 403 -13.80 35.52 -5.50
N GLN A 404 -15.03 35.40 -5.95
CA GLN A 404 -16.20 35.31 -5.07
C GLN A 404 -16.96 34.02 -5.35
N GLN A 405 -17.59 33.50 -4.32
CA GLN A 405 -18.42 32.31 -4.41
C GLN A 405 -19.89 32.64 -4.21
N ASP A 406 -20.70 32.03 -5.06
CA ASP A 406 -22.15 31.95 -4.88
C ASP A 406 -22.51 30.50 -4.53
N VAL A 407 -23.41 30.30 -3.62
CA VAL A 407 -23.87 28.97 -3.19
C VAL A 407 -25.34 28.80 -3.46
N TYR A 408 -25.68 27.64 -4.02
CA TYR A 408 -26.99 27.31 -4.52
C TYR A 408 -27.49 25.99 -3.97
N LEU A 409 -28.81 25.86 -3.82
CA LEU A 409 -29.53 24.64 -3.55
C LEU A 409 -30.28 24.23 -4.83
N MET A 410 -30.11 23.00 -5.29
CA MET A 410 -30.86 22.45 -6.41
C MET A 410 -31.72 21.27 -5.96
N ASP A 411 -32.98 21.29 -6.32
CA ASP A 411 -33.87 20.14 -6.26
C ASP A 411 -33.65 19.26 -7.50
N LEU A 412 -33.18 18.02 -7.29
CA LEU A 412 -32.80 17.12 -8.37
C LEU A 412 -34.00 16.53 -9.14
N LYS A 413 -35.20 16.61 -8.60
CA LYS A 413 -36.42 16.12 -9.23
C LYS A 413 -37.01 17.15 -10.19
N THR A 414 -37.00 18.39 -9.79
CA THR A 414 -37.61 19.49 -10.55
C THR A 414 -36.59 20.31 -11.36
N GLY A 415 -35.30 20.23 -10.98
CA GLY A 415 -34.23 21.09 -11.53
C GLY A 415 -34.31 22.53 -11.03
N LYS A 416 -35.18 22.84 -10.06
CA LYS A 416 -35.27 24.18 -9.48
C LYS A 416 -34.01 24.50 -8.70
N VAL A 417 -33.48 25.72 -8.92
CA VAL A 417 -32.30 26.22 -8.24
C VAL A 417 -32.68 27.44 -7.39
N ASP A 418 -32.41 27.37 -6.13
CA ASP A 418 -32.56 28.49 -5.18
C ASP A 418 -31.17 29.00 -4.78
N THR A 419 -31.02 30.35 -4.71
CA THR A 419 -29.77 30.94 -4.24
C THR A 419 -29.80 30.97 -2.71
N LEU A 420 -28.75 30.43 -2.08
CA LEU A 420 -28.59 30.49 -0.64
C LEU A 420 -27.85 31.77 -0.22
N TRP A 421 -26.68 32.02 -0.79
CA TRP A 421 -25.95 33.30 -0.62
C TRP A 421 -25.06 33.57 -1.84
N LYS A 422 -24.66 34.84 -2.00
CA LYS A 422 -23.82 35.31 -3.11
C LYS A 422 -22.67 36.20 -2.63
N ASP A 423 -21.75 36.42 -3.53
CA ASP A 423 -20.64 37.37 -3.41
C ASP A 423 -19.76 37.15 -2.17
N SER A 424 -19.65 35.89 -1.74
CA SER A 424 -18.86 35.55 -0.55
C SER A 424 -17.39 35.39 -0.89
N PRO A 425 -16.49 36.16 -0.30
CA PRO A 425 -15.07 36.12 -0.63
C PRO A 425 -14.38 34.86 -0.07
N TRP A 426 -14.80 34.32 1.04
CA TRP A 426 -14.15 33.23 1.76
C TRP A 426 -15.16 32.13 2.20
N SER A 427 -16.10 31.81 1.32
CA SER A 427 -17.00 30.68 1.52
C SER A 427 -16.22 29.37 1.35
N GLY A 428 -16.37 28.48 2.29
CA GLY A 428 -15.80 27.14 2.27
C GLY A 428 -16.84 26.08 1.89
N THR A 429 -16.81 24.97 2.61
CA THR A 429 -17.69 23.82 2.41
C THR A 429 -19.07 24.07 3.02
N ALA A 430 -20.13 23.55 2.39
CA ALA A 430 -21.49 23.51 2.93
C ALA A 430 -22.02 22.09 2.83
N ILE A 431 -22.35 21.46 3.96
CA ILE A 431 -22.81 20.07 4.04
C ILE A 431 -24.18 20.00 4.73
N PHE A 432 -25.04 19.09 4.30
CA PHE A 432 -26.35 18.89 4.89
C PHE A 432 -26.27 18.32 6.30
N SER A 433 -27.18 18.77 7.19
CA SER A 433 -27.49 18.03 8.40
C SER A 433 -28.14 16.69 8.04
N PRO A 434 -28.05 15.65 8.90
CA PRO A 434 -28.63 14.35 8.63
C PRO A 434 -30.14 14.36 8.34
N ASP A 435 -30.87 15.35 8.88
CA ASP A 435 -32.32 15.55 8.64
C ASP A 435 -32.62 16.42 7.41
N GLY A 436 -31.57 16.93 6.73
CA GLY A 436 -31.69 17.76 5.54
C GLY A 436 -32.30 19.14 5.75
N THR A 437 -32.45 19.62 7.00
CA THR A 437 -33.08 20.90 7.32
C THR A 437 -32.10 22.06 7.42
N LYS A 438 -30.84 21.76 7.66
CA LYS A 438 -29.76 22.74 7.87
C LYS A 438 -28.54 22.43 7.03
N LEU A 439 -27.67 23.41 6.90
CA LEU A 439 -26.32 23.24 6.38
C LEU A 439 -25.30 23.60 7.47
N LEU A 440 -24.29 22.74 7.62
CA LEU A 440 -23.07 23.10 8.33
C LEU A 440 -22.10 23.73 7.32
N VAL A 441 -21.79 24.99 7.55
CA VAL A 441 -20.98 25.80 6.61
C VAL A 441 -19.66 26.17 7.26
N SER A 442 -18.55 26.01 6.55
CA SER A 442 -17.27 26.59 6.94
C SER A 442 -16.96 27.81 6.09
N GLY A 443 -16.34 28.84 6.67
CA GLY A 443 -15.98 30.03 5.93
C GLY A 443 -15.23 31.04 6.78
N GLY A 444 -14.78 32.13 6.15
CA GLY A 444 -14.13 33.21 6.87
C GLY A 444 -15.08 33.93 7.84
N PRO A 445 -14.57 34.70 8.79
CA PRO A 445 -15.38 35.44 9.77
C PRO A 445 -16.30 36.47 9.14
N ASP A 446 -16.04 36.87 7.91
CA ASP A 446 -16.84 37.83 7.14
C ASP A 446 -18.07 37.21 6.43
N LEU A 447 -18.17 35.89 6.46
CA LEU A 447 -19.31 35.21 5.85
C LEU A 447 -20.60 35.61 6.56
N PHE A 448 -21.70 35.69 5.85
CA PHE A 448 -23.04 36.06 6.35
C PHE A 448 -23.10 37.45 7.05
N GLY A 449 -22.44 38.46 6.43
CA GLY A 449 -22.50 39.82 6.95
C GLY A 449 -21.76 40.00 8.28
N GLU A 450 -20.65 39.32 8.43
CA GLU A 450 -19.76 39.47 9.58
C GLU A 450 -20.26 38.81 10.88
N THR A 451 -21.23 37.91 10.77
CA THR A 451 -21.85 37.23 11.92
C THR A 451 -20.83 36.45 12.77
N GLY A 452 -19.75 35.93 12.16
CA GLY A 452 -18.69 35.17 12.86
C GLY A 452 -17.59 36.04 13.48
N ARG A 453 -17.70 37.38 13.43
CA ARG A 453 -16.64 38.27 13.93
C ARG A 453 -16.62 38.45 15.40
N ARG A 454 -15.42 38.36 15.97
CA ARG A 454 -15.12 38.75 17.36
C ARG A 454 -14.55 40.16 17.49
N ILE A 455 -14.03 40.76 16.42
CA ILE A 455 -13.18 41.96 16.48
C ILE A 455 -13.86 43.13 15.79
N GLY A 456 -13.89 44.27 16.50
CA GLY A 456 -14.57 45.52 16.17
C GLY A 456 -14.33 46.19 14.82
N ASP A 457 -14.52 47.47 14.75
CA ASP A 457 -15.01 48.35 13.69
C ASP A 457 -14.26 48.44 12.33
N ASN A 458 -13.24 47.69 12.04
CA ASN A 458 -12.58 47.73 10.71
C ASN A 458 -11.94 46.39 10.31
N PRO A 459 -12.74 45.44 9.99
CA PRO A 459 -12.24 44.12 9.64
C PRO A 459 -11.88 44.03 8.16
N MET A 460 -10.75 43.41 7.87
CA MET A 460 -10.37 43.04 6.54
C MET A 460 -10.81 41.59 6.27
N ALA A 461 -11.55 41.38 5.20
CA ALA A 461 -11.89 40.03 4.77
C ALA A 461 -10.63 39.19 4.59
N ASN A 462 -10.59 38.03 5.20
CA ASN A 462 -9.44 37.13 5.18
C ASN A 462 -9.88 35.65 5.33
N ASN A 463 -8.97 34.73 5.05
CA ASN A 463 -9.16 33.30 5.23
C ASN A 463 -8.42 32.74 6.46
N TYR A 464 -7.90 33.62 7.29
CA TYR A 464 -7.42 33.27 8.64
C TYR A 464 -8.63 33.23 9.54
N ASP A 465 -8.60 32.44 10.56
CA ASP A 465 -9.68 32.40 11.53
C ASP A 465 -11.01 31.88 10.93
N THR A 466 -10.94 30.79 10.18
CA THR A 466 -12.11 30.11 9.61
C THR A 466 -13.06 29.66 10.71
N GLN A 467 -14.36 29.93 10.53
CA GLN A 467 -15.44 29.62 11.46
C GLN A 467 -16.39 28.57 10.87
N ALA A 468 -17.20 27.97 11.75
CA ALA A 468 -18.31 27.12 11.38
C ALA A 468 -19.65 27.76 11.73
N TYR A 469 -20.62 27.59 10.83
CA TYR A 469 -21.95 28.17 10.91
C TYR A 469 -23.01 27.11 10.67
N LEU A 470 -24.14 27.22 11.37
CA LEU A 470 -25.37 26.49 11.01
C LEU A 470 -26.28 27.42 10.24
N TYR A 471 -26.63 27.05 9.02
CA TYR A 471 -27.56 27.78 8.15
C TYR A 471 -28.86 27.00 8.08
N ASP A 472 -29.99 27.61 8.49
CA ASP A 472 -31.31 26.99 8.41
C ASP A 472 -31.92 27.21 7.01
N LEU A 473 -32.24 26.11 6.31
CA LEU A 473 -32.74 26.18 4.93
C LEU A 473 -34.17 26.73 4.81
N SER A 474 -34.93 26.75 5.88
CA SER A 474 -36.33 27.24 5.87
C SER A 474 -36.44 28.70 6.24
N THR A 475 -35.64 29.17 7.19
CA THR A 475 -35.68 30.54 7.70
C THR A 475 -34.56 31.42 7.14
N CYS A 476 -33.53 30.81 6.58
CA CYS A 476 -32.28 31.46 6.16
C CYS A 476 -31.51 32.11 7.34
N GLU A 477 -31.83 31.72 8.58
CA GLU A 477 -31.12 32.19 9.77
C GLU A 477 -29.75 31.49 9.87
N VAL A 478 -28.77 32.22 10.42
CA VAL A 478 -27.38 31.75 10.55
C VAL A 478 -26.96 31.84 12.02
N ASP A 479 -26.45 30.71 12.52
CA ASP A 479 -25.89 30.63 13.88
C ASP A 479 -24.35 30.36 13.78
N PRO A 480 -23.48 31.31 14.23
CA PRO A 480 -22.02 31.15 14.22
C PRO A 480 -21.55 30.31 15.41
N ILE A 481 -21.58 29.00 15.28
CA ILE A 481 -21.34 28.05 16.37
C ILE A 481 -19.92 28.00 16.93
N THR A 482 -18.94 28.59 16.24
CA THR A 482 -17.53 28.62 16.66
C THR A 482 -16.97 30.00 16.91
N MET A 483 -17.81 31.04 16.98
CA MET A 483 -17.37 32.44 17.18
C MET A 483 -16.52 32.61 18.45
N GLU A 484 -16.81 31.85 19.53
CA GLU A 484 -16.06 31.85 20.77
C GLU A 484 -14.85 30.94 20.80
N PHE A 485 -14.58 30.20 19.69
CA PHE A 485 -13.47 29.28 19.55
C PHE A 485 -12.30 30.00 18.86
N ASP A 486 -11.22 30.25 19.58
CA ASP A 486 -10.06 31.01 19.08
C ASP A 486 -9.32 30.37 17.92
N PRO A 487 -9.03 29.04 17.89
CA PRO A 487 -8.39 28.41 16.75
C PRO A 487 -9.29 28.35 15.50
N SER A 488 -8.68 28.46 14.32
CA SER A 488 -9.39 28.28 13.05
C SER A 488 -9.98 26.89 12.92
N VAL A 489 -11.20 26.78 12.41
CA VAL A 489 -11.84 25.53 12.02
C VAL A 489 -11.27 25.08 10.70
N THR A 490 -10.50 23.98 10.69
CA THR A 490 -9.81 23.49 9.49
C THR A 490 -10.67 22.62 8.58
N SER A 491 -11.66 21.94 9.15
CA SER A 491 -12.62 21.11 8.42
C SER A 491 -13.91 20.90 9.20
N VAL A 492 -14.99 20.69 8.49
CA VAL A 492 -16.30 20.27 9.01
C VAL A 492 -16.72 18.99 8.32
N THR A 493 -17.32 18.06 9.08
CA THR A 493 -17.79 16.75 8.59
C THR A 493 -19.11 16.37 9.21
#